data_e58182febc70100baa4b30b9eeea4564
#
_entry.id   e58182febc70100baa4b30b9eeea4564
#
_cell.length_a   1.000
_cell.length_b   1.000
_cell.length_c   1.000
_cell.angle_alpha   90.00
_cell.angle_beta   90.00
_cell.angle_gamma   90.00
#
_symmetry.space_group_name_H-M   'P 1'
#
loop_
_entity.id
_entity.type
_entity.pdbx_description
1 polymer ?
#
loop_
_entity_poly.entity_id
_entity_poly.type
_entity_poly.pdbx_seq_one_letter_code
_entity_poly.pdbx_strand_id
1 'polypeptide(L)'
;MNHEEVLAVLPDCKEEAKSIKEIAQAMGLEISSYVDWVRAERRLVRALGALTKWGWVACDERQKEEGHKFWYNAYWKTELAKE
;
A
#
# COMPACT_ATOMS: atom_id res chain seq x y z
N MET A 1 -9.31 -6.50 -8.43
CA MET A 1 -7.95 -5.94 -8.32
C MET A 1 -6.96 -7.09 -8.27
N ASN A 2 -6.00 -7.06 -9.15
CA ASN A 2 -5.00 -8.12 -9.29
C ASN A 2 -3.79 -7.82 -8.41
N HIS A 3 -3.25 -8.85 -7.75
CA HIS A 3 -2.05 -8.70 -6.92
C HIS A 3 -0.85 -8.20 -7.71
N GLU A 4 -0.71 -8.60 -8.96
CA GLU A 4 0.37 -8.14 -9.84
C GLU A 4 0.32 -6.63 -10.08
N GLU A 5 -0.89 -6.07 -10.22
CA GLU A 5 -1.08 -4.64 -10.41
C GLU A 5 -0.63 -3.86 -9.17
N VAL A 6 -0.91 -4.39 -7.98
CA VAL A 6 -0.49 -3.78 -6.73
C VAL A 6 1.03 -3.84 -6.60
N LEU A 7 1.63 -5.01 -6.88
CA LEU A 7 3.08 -5.16 -6.83
C LEU A 7 3.80 -4.24 -7.80
N ALA A 8 3.21 -4.01 -8.97
CA ALA A 8 3.83 -3.18 -10.00
C ALA A 8 4.06 -1.73 -9.57
N VAL A 9 3.25 -1.22 -8.65
CA VAL A 9 3.36 0.17 -8.18
C VAL A 9 4.11 0.30 -6.86
N LEU A 10 4.48 -0.80 -6.23
CA LEU A 10 5.19 -0.77 -4.95
C LEU A 10 6.69 -0.56 -5.16
N PRO A 11 7.33 0.23 -4.28
CA PRO A 11 8.78 0.41 -4.32
C PRO A 11 9.52 -0.83 -3.83
N ASP A 12 10.81 -0.91 -4.14
CA ASP A 12 11.65 -2.05 -3.79
C ASP A 12 12.36 -1.88 -2.44
N CYS A 13 12.27 -0.71 -1.84
CA CYS A 13 13.00 -0.43 -0.59
C CYS A 13 12.10 0.25 0.44
N LYS A 14 12.46 0.04 1.70
CA LYS A 14 11.75 0.58 2.84
C LYS A 14 11.71 2.10 2.85
N GLU A 15 12.78 2.74 2.41
CA GLU A 15 12.91 4.20 2.41
C GLU A 15 11.87 4.88 1.51
N GLU A 16 11.43 4.17 0.47
CA GLU A 16 10.44 4.68 -0.48
C GLU A 16 9.04 4.09 -0.26
N ALA A 17 8.83 3.40 0.86
CA ALA A 17 7.55 2.75 1.15
C ALA A 17 6.36 3.69 0.98
N LYS A 18 5.27 3.15 0.43
CA LYS A 18 4.08 3.92 0.09
C LYS A 18 2.91 3.58 1.01
N SER A 19 2.13 4.60 1.35
CA SER A 19 0.86 4.43 2.05
C SER A 19 -0.20 3.87 1.10
N ILE A 20 -1.33 3.43 1.64
CA ILE A 20 -2.45 2.94 0.83
C ILE A 20 -2.93 4.04 -0.13
N LYS A 21 -3.00 5.28 0.32
CA LYS A 21 -3.41 6.41 -0.50
C LYS A 21 -2.45 6.62 -1.68
N GLU A 22 -1.15 6.55 -1.42
CA GLU A 22 -0.14 6.70 -2.46
C GLU A 22 -0.20 5.54 -3.47
N ILE A 23 -0.47 4.34 -2.99
CA ILE A 23 -0.64 3.16 -3.86
C ILE A 23 -1.85 3.35 -4.76
N ALA A 24 -2.97 3.80 -4.22
CA ALA A 24 -4.19 4.06 -4.99
C ALA A 24 -3.93 5.10 -6.08
N GLN A 25 -3.21 6.17 -5.75
CA GLN A 25 -2.85 7.21 -6.72
C GLN A 25 -1.94 6.66 -7.83
N ALA A 26 -0.95 5.85 -7.44
CA ALA A 26 -0.03 5.24 -8.40
C ALA A 26 -0.72 4.27 -9.35
N MET A 27 -1.78 3.62 -8.90
CA MET A 27 -2.58 2.71 -9.73
C MET A 27 -3.57 3.44 -10.63
N GLY A 28 -3.70 4.76 -10.48
CA GLY A 28 -4.61 5.56 -11.29
C GLY A 28 -6.08 5.33 -10.97
N LEU A 29 -6.40 4.92 -9.75
CA LEU A 29 -7.78 4.71 -9.35
C LEU A 29 -8.53 6.03 -9.28
N GLU A 30 -9.71 6.07 -9.89
CA GLU A 30 -10.59 7.24 -9.80
C GLU A 30 -11.32 7.21 -8.48
N ILE A 31 -11.07 8.24 -7.67
CA ILE A 31 -11.69 8.39 -6.37
C ILE A 31 -12.37 9.75 -6.35
N SER A 32 -13.67 9.77 -6.64
CA SER A 32 -14.46 10.99 -6.73
C SER A 32 -15.31 11.26 -5.49
N SER A 33 -15.38 10.29 -4.58
CA SER A 33 -16.18 10.42 -3.36
C SER A 33 -15.56 9.64 -2.22
N TYR A 34 -16.03 9.89 -1.01
CA TYR A 34 -15.60 9.14 0.18
C TYR A 34 -15.96 7.65 0.05
N VAL A 35 -17.11 7.36 -0.55
CA VAL A 35 -17.55 5.97 -0.76
C VAL A 35 -16.58 5.24 -1.69
N ASP A 36 -16.16 5.89 -2.77
CA ASP A 36 -15.17 5.33 -3.70
C ASP A 36 -13.84 5.06 -2.99
N TRP A 37 -13.41 5.99 -2.14
CA TRP A 37 -12.19 5.84 -1.34
C TRP A 37 -12.28 4.62 -0.42
N VAL A 38 -13.38 4.47 0.31
CA VAL A 38 -13.57 3.35 1.23
C VAL A 38 -13.52 2.02 0.48
N ARG A 39 -14.15 1.94 -0.69
CA ARG A 39 -14.12 0.73 -1.52
C ARG A 39 -12.71 0.40 -2.00
N ALA A 40 -11.99 1.40 -2.50
CA ALA A 40 -10.62 1.23 -2.95
C ALA A 40 -9.70 0.80 -1.81
N GLU A 41 -9.82 1.46 -0.66
CA GLU A 41 -9.05 1.12 0.53
C GLU A 41 -9.26 -0.33 0.96
N ARG A 42 -10.52 -0.79 1.00
CA ARG A 42 -10.83 -2.18 1.38
C ARG A 42 -10.19 -3.18 0.44
N ARG A 43 -10.24 -2.92 -0.86
CA ARG A 43 -9.61 -3.80 -1.85
C ARG A 43 -8.11 -3.83 -1.69
N LEU A 44 -7.49 -2.67 -1.50
CA LEU A 44 -6.04 -2.56 -1.30
C LEU A 44 -5.60 -3.23 -0.01
N VAL A 45 -6.30 -3.00 1.09
CA VAL A 45 -5.99 -3.63 2.38
C VAL A 45 -6.05 -5.15 2.25
N ARG A 46 -7.05 -5.67 1.58
CA ARG A 46 -7.19 -7.11 1.38
C ARG A 46 -6.05 -7.68 0.53
N ALA A 47 -5.72 -7.02 -0.58
CA ALA A 47 -4.62 -7.44 -1.46
C ALA A 47 -3.28 -7.36 -0.75
N LEU A 48 -3.00 -6.24 -0.07
CA LEU A 48 -1.76 -6.04 0.66
C LEU A 48 -1.64 -7.01 1.84
N GLY A 49 -2.75 -7.31 2.51
CA GLY A 49 -2.77 -8.29 3.59
C GLY A 49 -2.37 -9.68 3.11
N ALA A 50 -2.89 -10.12 1.97
CA ALA A 50 -2.53 -11.40 1.37
C ALA A 50 -1.05 -11.42 0.96
N LEU A 51 -0.58 -10.36 0.31
CA LEU A 51 0.81 -10.25 -0.14
C LEU A 51 1.78 -10.22 1.04
N THR A 52 1.41 -9.55 2.13
CA THR A 52 2.20 -9.52 3.36
C THR A 52 2.26 -10.90 4.00
N LYS A 53 1.13 -11.60 4.03
CA LYS A 53 1.05 -12.97 4.57
C LYS A 53 1.95 -13.92 3.79
N TRP A 54 2.05 -13.75 2.47
CA TRP A 54 2.90 -14.58 1.61
C TRP A 54 4.38 -14.18 1.68
N GLY A 55 4.69 -13.07 2.33
CA GLY A 55 6.06 -12.58 2.47
C GLY A 55 6.57 -11.76 1.30
N TRP A 56 5.71 -11.40 0.35
CA TRP A 56 6.09 -10.62 -0.84
C TRP A 56 6.10 -9.12 -0.60
N VAL A 57 5.38 -8.68 0.41
CA VAL A 57 5.27 -7.27 0.78
C VAL A 57 5.58 -7.13 2.27
N ALA A 58 6.32 -6.10 2.63
CA ALA A 58 6.57 -5.72 4.01
C ALA A 58 5.79 -4.46 4.34
N CYS A 59 5.50 -4.28 5.62
CA CYS A 59 4.68 -3.18 6.11
C CYS A 59 5.32 -2.60 7.36
N ASP A 60 5.23 -1.28 7.51
CA ASP A 60 5.74 -0.57 8.67
C ASP A 60 4.76 0.55 9.04
N GLU A 61 4.56 0.78 10.33
CA GLU A 61 3.76 1.91 10.79
C GLU A 61 4.62 3.16 10.80
N ARG A 62 4.09 4.23 10.23
CA ARG A 62 4.76 5.52 10.20
C ARG A 62 3.84 6.62 10.68
N GLN A 63 4.42 7.60 11.35
CA GLN A 63 3.72 8.79 11.76
C GLN A 63 3.78 9.80 10.61
N LYS A 64 2.64 10.41 10.28
CA LYS A 64 2.53 11.33 9.15
C LYS A 64 3.45 12.54 9.31
N GLU A 65 3.53 13.07 10.53
CA GLU A 65 4.43 14.16 10.91
C GLU A 65 4.91 13.90 12.32
N GLU A 66 6.09 14.38 12.64
CA GLU A 66 6.61 14.26 13.99
C GLU A 66 5.65 14.88 15.00
N GLY A 67 5.24 14.11 16.01
CA GLY A 67 4.26 14.54 17.00
C GLY A 67 2.81 14.45 16.58
N HIS A 68 2.53 14.01 15.34
CA HIS A 68 1.16 13.87 14.84
C HIS A 68 0.47 12.63 15.45
N LYS A 69 -0.83 12.76 15.73
CA LYS A 69 -1.60 11.68 16.36
C LYS A 69 -1.91 10.51 15.42
N PHE A 70 -1.83 10.71 14.12
CA PHE A 70 -2.24 9.70 13.15
C PHE A 70 -1.06 8.92 12.61
N TRP A 71 -1.22 7.60 12.59
CA TRP A 71 -0.26 6.68 12.04
C TRP A 71 -0.83 6.09 10.76
N TYR A 72 0.04 5.70 9.84
CA TYR A 72 -0.36 5.02 8.62
C TYR A 72 0.60 3.88 8.33
N ASN A 73 0.12 2.89 7.60
CA ASN A 73 0.96 1.78 7.17
C ASN A 73 1.62 2.11 5.84
N ALA A 74 2.91 1.86 5.75
CA ALA A 74 3.69 2.02 4.53
C ALA A 74 4.15 0.66 4.06
N TYR A 75 4.12 0.44 2.75
CA TYR A 75 4.36 -0.87 2.13
C TYR A 75 5.47 -0.81 1.09
N TRP A 76 6.23 -1.90 0.98
CA TRP A 76 7.26 -2.05 -0.04
C TRP A 76 7.43 -3.52 -0.38
N LYS A 77 8.02 -3.82 -1.55
CA LYS A 77 8.30 -5.20 -1.97
C LYS A 77 9.49 -5.76 -1.23
N THR A 78 9.39 -7.03 -0.84
CA THR A 78 10.52 -7.77 -0.24
C THR A 78 11.38 -8.37 -1.34
N GLU A 79 12.51 -8.97 -0.95
CA GLU A 79 13.37 -9.70 -1.87
C GLU A 79 12.62 -10.82 -2.60
N LEU A 80 11.68 -11.45 -1.93
CA LEU A 80 10.89 -12.53 -2.51
C LEU A 80 10.07 -12.06 -3.71
N ALA A 81 9.55 -10.85 -3.66
CA ALA A 81 8.75 -10.28 -4.74
C ALA A 81 9.59 -9.78 -5.92
N LYS A 82 10.90 -9.64 -5.73
CA LYS A 82 11.81 -9.15 -6.77
C LYS A 82 12.31 -10.28 -7.68
N GLU A 83 12.08 -11.50 -7.29
CA GLU A 83 12.52 -12.68 -8.06
C GLU A 83 11.58 -13.05 -9.19
#